data_648dea6d88aa0a61a9adff65387da206
#
_entry.id   648dea6d88aa0a61a9adff65387da206
#
_cell.length_a   1.000
_cell.length_b   1.000
_cell.length_c   1.000
_cell.angle_alpha   90.00
_cell.angle_beta   90.00
_cell.angle_gamma   90.00
#
_symmetry.space_group_name_H-M   'P 1'
#
loop_
_entity.id
_entity.type
_entity.pdbx_description
1 polymer ?
#
loop_
_entity_poly.entity_id
_entity_poly.type
_entity_poly.pdbx_seq_one_letter_code
_entity_poly.pdbx_strand_id
1 'polypeptide(L)'
;MKKEKIARRTLLQAAAMSALGALIPGASAQQAPPEVWADPTKTPGVPVGKLGSRSPFERPEKKASDISARSPLQDFYGIITPSDLHFERSHNGVPNIDPDKYELLIHGMVERPTVFTLRDLKRFPALSRIAFIECSGNFRTGKETMTPQEICGLTSQSEWTGVMLSTLFREVGVSPKATWFLAEGSDAAVMTRSIPVSKGWQDAMIAYAQNGEAIRPQQGYPARLFLPGWEGNTNVKWIRRIELSDQPFMTREETSKYTETIRGGKIRQFSFDMDARSIITYPSYPQQVMRGWIEIRGIAWSGRGKISRVELSTDAGRHWHTATLQEPVLDKAHTYFRYLWRWDGQHTEIMSRAVDDTGYIQPTLQQLTAARGTDMGGYHLNPVTAWIIQRDGTVLFKPEKFR
;
A
#
# COMPACT_ATOMS: atom_id res chain seq x y z
N MET A 1 -18.22 -5.37 -54.55
CA MET A 1 -19.07 -6.39 -53.93
C MET A 1 -19.43 -6.12 -52.45
N LYS A 2 -18.60 -5.45 -51.63
CA LYS A 2 -18.93 -5.18 -50.22
C LYS A 2 -19.98 -4.06 -49.98
N LYS A 3 -20.05 -3.07 -50.84
CA LYS A 3 -21.03 -1.95 -50.71
C LYS A 3 -22.48 -2.37 -50.97
N GLU A 4 -22.73 -3.30 -51.89
CA GLU A 4 -24.10 -3.76 -52.19
C GLU A 4 -24.72 -4.62 -51.06
N LYS A 5 -23.91 -5.41 -50.36
CA LYS A 5 -24.44 -6.23 -49.26
C LYS A 5 -24.90 -5.41 -48.03
N ILE A 6 -24.25 -4.29 -47.77
CA ILE A 6 -24.63 -3.40 -46.70
C ILE A 6 -25.93 -2.67 -47.00
N ALA A 7 -26.06 -2.17 -48.21
CA ALA A 7 -27.27 -1.47 -48.67
C ALA A 7 -28.53 -2.37 -48.61
N ARG A 8 -28.42 -3.64 -49.02
CA ARG A 8 -29.55 -4.59 -49.00
C ARG A 8 -30.02 -4.93 -47.58
N ARG A 9 -29.10 -5.03 -46.65
CA ARG A 9 -29.43 -5.36 -45.24
C ARG A 9 -30.12 -4.19 -44.53
N THR A 10 -29.68 -2.97 -44.78
CA THR A 10 -30.29 -1.74 -44.26
C THR A 10 -31.69 -1.51 -44.83
N LEU A 11 -31.90 -1.81 -46.14
CA LEU A 11 -33.22 -1.69 -46.78
C LEU A 11 -34.21 -2.73 -46.23
N LEU A 12 -33.78 -3.95 -45.97
CA LEU A 12 -34.67 -5.00 -45.42
C LEU A 12 -35.07 -4.69 -43.96
N GLN A 13 -34.19 -4.10 -43.18
CA GLN A 13 -34.53 -3.67 -41.83
C GLN A 13 -35.48 -2.47 -41.80
N ALA A 14 -35.29 -1.50 -42.68
CA ALA A 14 -36.20 -0.35 -42.83
C ALA A 14 -37.59 -0.79 -43.35
N ALA A 15 -37.65 -1.73 -44.29
CA ALA A 15 -38.93 -2.26 -44.81
C ALA A 15 -39.71 -3.09 -43.77
N ALA A 16 -39.00 -3.85 -42.90
CA ALA A 16 -39.64 -4.63 -41.84
C ALA A 16 -40.25 -3.74 -40.73
N MET A 17 -39.60 -2.62 -40.42
CA MET A 17 -40.13 -1.67 -39.42
C MET A 17 -41.30 -0.84 -39.98
N SER A 18 -41.33 -0.53 -41.25
CA SER A 18 -42.46 0.21 -41.86
C SER A 18 -43.74 -0.62 -41.98
N ALA A 19 -43.63 -1.94 -42.07
CA ALA A 19 -44.80 -2.82 -42.20
C ALA A 19 -45.45 -3.13 -40.82
N LEU A 20 -44.73 -3.06 -39.71
CA LEU A 20 -45.28 -3.27 -38.38
C LEU A 20 -45.89 -1.99 -37.76
N GLY A 21 -45.46 -0.82 -38.18
CA GLY A 21 -45.94 0.47 -37.66
C GLY A 21 -47.36 0.85 -38.11
N ALA A 22 -47.92 0.18 -39.16
CA ALA A 22 -49.23 0.52 -39.75
C ALA A 22 -50.41 -0.23 -39.10
N LEU A 23 -50.21 -1.14 -38.16
CA LEU A 23 -51.25 -2.04 -37.68
C LEU A 23 -51.62 -1.89 -36.21
N ILE A 24 -51.04 -0.95 -35.41
CA ILE A 24 -51.40 -0.74 -34.01
C ILE A 24 -51.51 0.76 -33.74
N PRO A 25 -52.73 1.33 -33.69
CA PRO A 25 -52.95 2.69 -33.21
C PRO A 25 -52.69 2.72 -31.71
N GLY A 26 -51.61 3.38 -31.25
CA GLY A 26 -51.31 3.56 -29.84
C GLY A 26 -50.02 2.91 -29.31
N ALA A 27 -49.22 2.28 -30.17
CA ALA A 27 -47.88 1.86 -29.75
C ALA A 27 -46.99 3.11 -29.64
N SER A 28 -46.64 3.49 -28.40
CA SER A 28 -45.58 4.43 -28.13
C SER A 28 -44.34 3.93 -28.89
N ALA A 29 -43.73 4.80 -29.70
CA ALA A 29 -42.47 4.49 -30.37
C ALA A 29 -41.50 4.00 -29.30
N GLN A 30 -41.24 2.69 -29.29
CA GLN A 30 -40.15 2.14 -28.50
C GLN A 30 -38.90 2.85 -28.96
N GLN A 31 -38.28 3.65 -28.07
CA GLN A 31 -36.97 4.22 -28.36
C GLN A 31 -36.05 3.10 -28.88
N ALA A 32 -35.48 3.30 -30.05
CA ALA A 32 -34.47 2.40 -30.55
C ALA A 32 -33.45 2.20 -29.41
N PRO A 33 -33.05 0.95 -29.12
CA PRO A 33 -32.00 0.76 -28.14
C PRO A 33 -30.82 1.68 -28.53
N PRO A 34 -30.22 2.36 -27.54
CA PRO A 34 -29.10 3.25 -27.86
C PRO A 34 -28.11 2.50 -28.74
N GLU A 35 -27.50 3.18 -29.68
CA GLU A 35 -26.47 2.66 -30.59
C GLU A 35 -25.23 2.20 -29.80
N VAL A 36 -25.43 1.24 -28.91
CA VAL A 36 -24.41 0.82 -27.97
C VAL A 36 -23.37 -0.10 -28.59
N TRP A 37 -23.54 -0.53 -29.83
CA TRP A 37 -22.66 -1.58 -30.31
C TRP A 37 -22.36 -1.40 -31.80
N ALA A 38 -21.41 -0.53 -32.13
CA ALA A 38 -20.46 -0.91 -33.14
C ALA A 38 -19.89 -2.26 -32.68
N ASP A 39 -20.34 -3.36 -33.26
CA ASP A 39 -19.95 -4.71 -32.85
C ASP A 39 -18.41 -4.79 -32.80
N PRO A 40 -17.80 -4.80 -31.61
CA PRO A 40 -16.35 -4.72 -31.48
C PRO A 40 -15.66 -5.93 -32.12
N THR A 41 -16.41 -7.02 -32.35
CA THR A 41 -15.89 -8.21 -33.01
C THR A 41 -15.59 -7.98 -34.48
N LYS A 42 -16.06 -6.87 -35.09
CA LYS A 42 -15.86 -6.52 -36.50
C LYS A 42 -14.79 -5.46 -36.72
N THR A 43 -14.26 -4.88 -35.68
CA THR A 43 -13.17 -3.91 -35.76
C THR A 43 -11.90 -4.60 -35.28
N PRO A 44 -10.85 -4.75 -36.10
CA PRO A 44 -9.59 -5.30 -35.67
C PRO A 44 -9.01 -4.46 -34.52
N GLY A 45 -8.63 -5.12 -33.45
CA GLY A 45 -7.93 -4.49 -32.33
C GLY A 45 -6.46 -4.18 -32.66
N VAL A 46 -5.74 -3.66 -31.68
CA VAL A 46 -4.29 -3.43 -31.76
C VAL A 46 -3.58 -4.79 -31.82
N PRO A 47 -2.57 -4.97 -32.70
CA PRO A 47 -1.75 -6.19 -32.71
C PRO A 47 -1.07 -6.44 -31.36
N VAL A 48 -0.77 -7.72 -31.08
CA VAL A 48 -0.02 -8.09 -29.86
C VAL A 48 1.32 -7.38 -29.78
N GLY A 49 1.64 -6.84 -28.62
CA GLY A 49 2.88 -6.13 -28.36
C GLY A 49 3.86 -6.96 -27.51
N LYS A 50 5.11 -6.49 -27.40
CA LYS A 50 6.13 -7.11 -26.54
C LYS A 50 5.85 -6.93 -25.06
N LEU A 51 5.17 -5.88 -24.68
CA LEU A 51 4.78 -5.53 -23.30
C LEU A 51 3.29 -5.21 -23.27
N GLY A 52 2.61 -5.64 -22.21
CA GLY A 52 1.24 -5.23 -21.92
C GLY A 52 1.18 -3.78 -21.43
N SER A 53 0.06 -3.14 -21.64
CA SER A 53 -0.26 -1.81 -21.08
C SER A 53 -1.60 -1.85 -20.37
N ARG A 54 -1.83 -0.88 -19.46
CA ARG A 54 -3.16 -0.68 -18.88
C ARG A 54 -4.13 -0.19 -19.96
N SER A 55 -5.42 -0.50 -19.75
CA SER A 55 -6.48 0.14 -20.54
C SER A 55 -6.34 1.67 -20.45
N PRO A 56 -6.53 2.41 -21.58
CA PRO A 56 -6.49 3.87 -21.55
C PRO A 56 -7.63 4.49 -20.71
N PHE A 57 -8.63 3.69 -20.34
CA PHE A 57 -9.74 4.08 -19.48
C PHE A 57 -9.44 3.88 -17.98
N GLU A 58 -8.42 3.08 -17.65
CA GLU A 58 -7.98 2.82 -16.27
C GLU A 58 -6.69 3.59 -15.98
N ARG A 59 -6.80 4.66 -15.21
CA ARG A 59 -5.71 5.61 -14.95
C ARG A 59 -5.44 5.81 -13.46
N PRO A 60 -5.18 4.74 -12.70
CA PRO A 60 -4.75 4.92 -11.32
C PRO A 60 -3.39 5.62 -11.30
N GLU A 61 -3.26 6.66 -10.48
CA GLU A 61 -2.04 7.47 -10.43
C GLU A 61 -1.59 7.67 -8.97
N LYS A 62 -0.27 7.67 -8.79
CA LYS A 62 0.31 8.10 -7.51
C LYS A 62 0.18 9.61 -7.36
N LYS A 63 -0.19 10.08 -6.16
CA LYS A 63 -0.15 11.51 -5.84
C LYS A 63 1.26 11.89 -5.41
N ALA A 64 1.98 12.54 -6.32
CA ALA A 64 3.39 12.89 -6.16
C ALA A 64 3.59 14.27 -5.50
N SER A 65 4.72 14.41 -4.81
CA SER A 65 5.36 15.64 -4.35
C SER A 65 6.86 15.52 -4.58
N ASP A 66 7.65 16.53 -4.26
CA ASP A 66 9.11 16.54 -4.48
C ASP A 66 9.84 15.34 -3.85
N ILE A 67 9.33 14.82 -2.75
CA ILE A 67 10.01 13.80 -1.93
C ILE A 67 9.20 12.51 -1.73
N SER A 68 7.95 12.47 -2.18
CA SER A 68 7.09 11.30 -1.99
C SER A 68 6.03 11.18 -3.08
N ALA A 69 5.63 9.94 -3.37
CA ALA A 69 4.47 9.63 -4.20
C ALA A 69 3.60 8.59 -3.48
N ARG A 70 2.31 8.90 -3.30
CA ARG A 70 1.35 8.11 -2.51
C ARG A 70 0.60 7.13 -3.39
N SER A 71 0.46 5.89 -2.94
CA SER A 71 -0.32 4.85 -3.61
C SER A 71 -1.82 5.16 -3.61
N PRO A 72 -2.53 4.96 -4.72
CA PRO A 72 -3.98 5.16 -4.81
C PRO A 72 -4.75 3.98 -4.18
N LEU A 73 -4.85 3.94 -2.85
CA LEU A 73 -5.41 2.82 -2.08
C LEU A 73 -6.86 2.49 -2.45
N GLN A 74 -7.64 3.49 -2.88
CA GLN A 74 -9.03 3.34 -3.29
C GLN A 74 -9.19 2.68 -4.66
N ASP A 75 -8.12 2.62 -5.47
CA ASP A 75 -8.16 2.15 -6.86
C ASP A 75 -7.57 0.73 -7.01
N PHE A 76 -7.25 0.06 -5.90
CA PHE A 76 -6.64 -1.27 -5.95
C PHE A 76 -7.67 -2.39 -5.94
N TYR A 77 -7.38 -3.42 -6.73
CA TYR A 77 -8.06 -4.70 -6.72
C TYR A 77 -7.12 -5.78 -6.16
N GLY A 78 -7.55 -6.48 -5.12
CA GLY A 78 -6.72 -7.50 -4.47
C GLY A 78 -5.63 -6.91 -3.54
N ILE A 79 -4.78 -7.78 -3.00
CA ILE A 79 -3.85 -7.43 -1.91
C ILE A 79 -2.46 -6.99 -2.40
N ILE A 80 -2.15 -7.12 -3.68
CA ILE A 80 -0.83 -6.74 -4.24
C ILE A 80 -0.93 -5.37 -4.91
N THR A 81 -0.07 -4.46 -4.51
CA THR A 81 0.11 -3.17 -5.18
C THR A 81 0.92 -3.38 -6.46
N PRO A 82 0.42 -2.95 -7.65
CA PRO A 82 1.24 -2.94 -8.85
C PRO A 82 2.55 -2.19 -8.64
N SER A 83 3.66 -2.72 -9.19
CA SER A 83 5.01 -2.19 -8.89
C SER A 83 5.17 -0.71 -9.23
N ASP A 84 4.54 -0.23 -10.28
CA ASP A 84 4.55 1.18 -10.70
C ASP A 84 3.69 2.10 -9.84
N LEU A 85 2.72 1.54 -9.10
CA LEU A 85 1.87 2.26 -8.16
C LEU A 85 2.33 2.15 -6.70
N HIS A 86 3.40 1.39 -6.44
CA HIS A 86 3.99 1.30 -5.11
C HIS A 86 4.43 2.70 -4.63
N PHE A 87 4.12 3.06 -3.38
CA PHE A 87 4.48 4.38 -2.87
C PHE A 87 5.98 4.62 -2.94
N GLU A 88 6.35 5.88 -3.03
CA GLU A 88 7.75 6.30 -3.01
C GLU A 88 7.99 7.29 -1.87
N ARG A 89 9.15 7.17 -1.24
CA ARG A 89 9.68 8.14 -0.31
C ARG A 89 11.19 8.16 -0.46
N SER A 90 11.72 9.27 -0.94
CA SER A 90 13.16 9.47 -1.15
C SER A 90 13.59 10.77 -0.48
N HIS A 91 14.83 10.81 0.02
CA HIS A 91 15.38 12.00 0.68
C HIS A 91 16.16 12.86 -0.31
N ASN A 92 16.91 12.23 -1.24
CA ASN A 92 17.72 12.90 -2.24
C ASN A 92 17.68 12.18 -3.60
N GLY A 93 16.46 11.87 -4.07
CA GLY A 93 16.26 11.26 -5.39
C GLY A 93 16.51 9.76 -5.44
N VAL A 94 16.58 9.24 -6.66
CA VAL A 94 16.75 7.82 -6.99
C VAL A 94 18.09 7.65 -7.72
N PRO A 95 19.06 6.90 -7.17
CA PRO A 95 20.33 6.66 -7.83
C PRO A 95 20.16 5.73 -9.04
N ASN A 96 21.03 5.91 -10.03
CA ASN A 96 21.17 4.99 -11.16
C ASN A 96 22.35 4.06 -10.90
N ILE A 97 22.06 2.82 -10.53
CA ILE A 97 23.07 1.83 -10.13
C ILE A 97 23.18 0.75 -11.21
N ASP A 98 24.39 0.59 -11.73
CA ASP A 98 24.75 -0.51 -12.64
C ASP A 98 24.78 -1.82 -11.84
N PRO A 99 23.94 -2.82 -12.16
CA PRO A 99 23.87 -4.07 -11.41
C PRO A 99 25.17 -4.91 -11.50
N ASP A 100 25.96 -4.73 -12.55
CA ASP A 100 27.24 -5.44 -12.72
C ASP A 100 28.35 -4.85 -11.85
N LYS A 101 28.17 -3.63 -11.34
CA LYS A 101 29.05 -2.94 -10.41
C LYS A 101 28.52 -2.87 -8.98
N TYR A 102 27.33 -3.45 -8.77
CA TYR A 102 26.72 -3.45 -7.44
C TYR A 102 27.47 -4.37 -6.48
N GLU A 103 27.73 -3.85 -5.29
CA GLU A 103 28.39 -4.54 -4.19
C GLU A 103 27.67 -4.27 -2.87
N LEU A 104 27.51 -5.32 -2.07
CA LEU A 104 27.04 -5.27 -0.68
C LEU A 104 28.19 -5.76 0.23
N LEU A 105 28.78 -4.86 0.99
CA LEU A 105 29.76 -5.20 2.02
C LEU A 105 29.09 -5.56 3.34
N ILE A 106 29.40 -6.74 3.90
CA ILE A 106 29.03 -7.12 5.28
C ILE A 106 30.33 -7.27 6.09
N HIS A 107 30.47 -6.49 7.15
CA HIS A 107 31.70 -6.40 7.95
C HIS A 107 31.40 -6.05 9.43
N GLY A 108 32.43 -5.69 10.18
CA GLY A 108 32.37 -5.41 11.61
C GLY A 108 32.58 -6.66 12.43
N MET A 109 31.70 -6.97 13.37
CA MET A 109 31.81 -8.16 14.24
C MET A 109 31.44 -9.44 13.50
N VAL A 110 32.23 -9.82 12.51
CA VAL A 110 32.10 -11.03 11.68
C VAL A 110 33.47 -11.73 11.59
N GLU A 111 33.43 -13.03 11.31
CA GLU A 111 34.67 -13.81 11.09
C GLU A 111 35.31 -13.47 9.74
N ARG A 112 34.48 -13.28 8.70
CA ARG A 112 34.89 -13.06 7.31
C ARG A 112 34.18 -11.84 6.71
N PRO A 113 34.76 -10.63 6.80
CA PRO A 113 34.23 -9.50 6.04
C PRO A 113 34.13 -9.85 4.55
N THR A 114 32.95 -9.72 3.98
CA THR A 114 32.65 -10.22 2.64
C THR A 114 31.92 -9.18 1.82
N VAL A 115 32.30 -9.06 0.55
CA VAL A 115 31.58 -8.31 -0.47
C VAL A 115 30.77 -9.28 -1.32
N PHE A 116 29.46 -9.04 -1.43
CA PHE A 116 28.54 -9.81 -2.27
C PHE A 116 28.14 -8.98 -3.48
N THR A 117 28.36 -9.50 -4.68
CA THR A 117 27.77 -8.97 -5.91
C THR A 117 26.29 -9.37 -6.02
N LEU A 118 25.54 -8.71 -6.92
CA LEU A 118 24.16 -9.15 -7.21
C LEU A 118 24.09 -10.60 -7.70
N ARG A 119 25.14 -11.05 -8.44
CA ARG A 119 25.27 -12.44 -8.91
C ARG A 119 25.43 -13.40 -7.74
N ASP A 120 26.23 -13.04 -6.73
CA ASP A 120 26.41 -13.88 -5.55
C ASP A 120 25.11 -13.98 -4.74
N LEU A 121 24.41 -12.86 -4.53
CA LEU A 121 23.10 -12.86 -3.85
C LEU A 121 22.12 -13.81 -4.54
N LYS A 122 22.07 -13.83 -5.88
CA LYS A 122 21.18 -14.70 -6.67
C LYS A 122 21.55 -16.19 -6.67
N ARG A 123 22.75 -16.55 -6.17
CA ARG A 123 23.18 -17.95 -6.02
C ARG A 123 22.76 -18.59 -4.72
N PHE A 124 22.40 -17.81 -3.71
CA PHE A 124 21.85 -18.33 -2.46
C PHE A 124 20.38 -18.77 -2.65
N PRO A 125 19.88 -19.68 -1.79
CA PRO A 125 18.46 -20.04 -1.80
C PRO A 125 17.56 -18.81 -1.69
N ALA A 126 16.67 -18.62 -2.66
CA ALA A 126 15.74 -17.53 -2.70
C ALA A 126 14.46 -17.86 -1.92
N LEU A 127 13.86 -16.85 -1.30
CA LEU A 127 12.55 -16.92 -0.67
C LEU A 127 11.68 -15.77 -1.20
N SER A 128 10.40 -16.06 -1.47
CA SER A 128 9.40 -15.02 -1.76
C SER A 128 8.47 -14.86 -0.56
N ARG A 129 8.12 -13.59 -0.25
CA ARG A 129 7.22 -13.25 0.83
C ARG A 129 6.34 -12.05 0.47
N ILE A 130 5.04 -12.17 0.69
CA ILE A 130 4.10 -11.06 0.59
C ILE A 130 4.08 -10.33 1.93
N ALA A 131 4.42 -9.04 1.91
CA ALA A 131 4.26 -8.17 3.06
C ALA A 131 4.23 -6.70 2.64
N PHE A 132 3.69 -5.84 3.50
CA PHE A 132 3.62 -4.41 3.26
C PHE A 132 4.92 -3.70 3.67
N ILE A 133 5.11 -2.52 3.11
CA ILE A 133 6.01 -1.47 3.64
C ILE A 133 5.13 -0.24 3.90
N GLU A 134 5.37 0.42 5.03
CA GLU A 134 4.70 1.66 5.40
C GLU A 134 5.70 2.69 5.91
N CYS A 135 5.61 3.93 5.45
CA CYS A 135 6.40 5.04 5.99
C CYS A 135 5.91 5.38 7.42
N SER A 136 6.81 5.58 8.37
CA SER A 136 6.46 5.98 9.75
C SER A 136 5.59 7.25 9.80
N GLY A 137 5.74 8.16 8.84
CA GLY A 137 4.93 9.38 8.70
C GLY A 137 3.68 9.20 7.83
N ASN A 138 3.12 8.01 7.76
CA ASN A 138 1.97 7.71 6.90
C ASN A 138 0.63 8.07 7.53
N PHE A 139 0.45 9.33 7.92
CA PHE A 139 -0.86 9.86 8.32
C PHE A 139 -0.96 11.33 7.98
N ARG A 140 -2.09 11.75 7.41
CA ARG A 140 -2.45 13.15 7.19
C ARG A 140 -3.90 13.38 7.51
N THR A 141 -4.18 14.59 7.98
CA THR A 141 -5.52 15.09 8.26
C THR A 141 -5.57 16.58 7.92
N GLY A 142 -6.75 17.20 7.90
CA GLY A 142 -6.87 18.67 7.78
C GLY A 142 -7.97 19.16 6.85
N LYS A 143 -8.39 18.38 5.83
CA LYS A 143 -9.44 18.78 4.89
C LYS A 143 -10.48 17.67 4.73
N GLU A 144 -11.75 18.04 4.62
CA GLU A 144 -12.85 17.11 4.36
C GLU A 144 -12.79 16.47 2.98
N THR A 145 -12.04 17.07 2.06
CA THR A 145 -11.87 16.61 0.67
C THR A 145 -10.63 15.74 0.47
N MET A 146 -10.15 15.07 1.52
CA MET A 146 -9.02 14.14 1.39
C MET A 146 -9.49 12.74 0.99
N THR A 147 -8.74 12.12 0.07
CA THR A 147 -8.93 10.73 -0.35
C THR A 147 -8.16 9.76 0.57
N PRO A 148 -8.45 8.44 0.55
CA PRO A 148 -7.63 7.45 1.27
C PRO A 148 -6.14 7.55 0.91
N GLN A 149 -5.81 7.81 -0.34
CA GLN A 149 -4.46 8.06 -0.83
C GLN A 149 -3.77 9.23 -0.10
N GLU A 150 -4.48 10.33 0.09
CA GLU A 150 -3.93 11.51 0.76
C GLU A 150 -3.77 11.30 2.27
N ILE A 151 -4.68 10.56 2.88
CA ILE A 151 -4.66 10.30 4.32
C ILE A 151 -3.52 9.36 4.69
N CYS A 152 -3.43 8.18 4.04
CA CYS A 152 -2.45 7.16 4.41
C CYS A 152 -1.88 6.36 3.21
N GLY A 153 -1.73 6.97 2.04
CA GLY A 153 -1.19 6.32 0.83
C GLY A 153 0.33 6.08 0.84
N LEU A 154 1.06 6.31 1.93
CA LEU A 154 2.46 5.90 2.05
C LEU A 154 2.59 4.48 2.62
N THR A 155 1.75 3.58 2.14
CA THR A 155 1.84 2.13 2.34
C THR A 155 1.57 1.40 1.04
N SER A 156 2.22 0.26 0.83
CA SER A 156 2.02 -0.62 -0.32
C SER A 156 2.43 -2.03 0.04
N GLN A 157 1.85 -3.01 -0.64
CA GLN A 157 2.16 -4.42 -0.46
C GLN A 157 2.67 -5.05 -1.73
N SER A 158 3.72 -5.83 -1.62
CA SER A 158 4.31 -6.58 -2.73
C SER A 158 4.71 -7.99 -2.31
N GLU A 159 4.87 -8.87 -3.28
CA GLU A 159 5.66 -10.06 -3.13
C GLU A 159 7.14 -9.70 -3.31
N TRP A 160 7.92 -9.86 -2.27
CA TRP A 160 9.36 -9.60 -2.25
C TRP A 160 10.12 -10.89 -2.37
N THR A 161 11.07 -10.95 -3.31
CA THR A 161 11.95 -12.11 -3.50
C THR A 161 13.39 -11.74 -3.26
N GLY A 162 14.11 -12.56 -2.49
CA GLY A 162 15.49 -12.31 -2.14
C GLY A 162 16.11 -13.43 -1.32
N VAL A 163 17.28 -13.16 -0.76
CA VAL A 163 17.97 -14.06 0.17
C VAL A 163 17.73 -13.63 1.62
N MET A 164 17.48 -14.58 2.50
CA MET A 164 17.34 -14.30 3.93
C MET A 164 18.66 -13.74 4.49
N LEU A 165 18.57 -12.65 5.24
CA LEU A 165 19.76 -12.04 5.86
C LEU A 165 20.46 -13.01 6.81
N SER A 166 19.73 -13.89 7.46
CA SER A 166 20.29 -14.96 8.30
C SER A 166 21.19 -15.93 7.54
N THR A 167 20.95 -16.13 6.23
CA THR A 167 21.83 -16.94 5.37
C THR A 167 23.17 -16.23 5.16
N LEU A 168 23.15 -14.93 4.84
CA LEU A 168 24.34 -14.13 4.70
C LEU A 168 25.11 -13.97 6.02
N PHE A 169 24.38 -13.84 7.15
CA PHE A 169 24.99 -13.79 8.48
C PHE A 169 25.77 -15.07 8.84
N ARG A 170 25.23 -16.23 8.46
CA ARG A 170 25.96 -17.51 8.62
C ARG A 170 27.18 -17.56 7.73
N GLU A 171 27.04 -17.10 6.47
CA GLU A 171 28.16 -17.09 5.52
C GLU A 171 29.34 -16.24 5.99
N VAL A 172 29.09 -15.05 6.54
CA VAL A 172 30.14 -14.17 7.06
C VAL A 172 30.62 -14.54 8.46
N GLY A 173 29.91 -15.41 9.19
CA GLY A 173 30.23 -15.79 10.56
C GLY A 173 30.00 -14.65 11.54
N VAL A 174 28.74 -14.18 11.69
CA VAL A 174 28.40 -13.11 12.65
C VAL A 174 28.76 -13.54 14.07
N SER A 175 29.52 -12.70 14.77
CA SER A 175 29.89 -12.93 16.18
C SER A 175 28.66 -13.05 17.07
N PRO A 176 28.62 -14.02 18.01
CA PRO A 176 27.57 -14.10 19.01
C PRO A 176 27.45 -12.88 19.92
N LYS A 177 28.49 -12.04 19.99
CA LYS A 177 28.52 -10.79 20.74
C LYS A 177 27.89 -9.62 19.99
N ALA A 178 27.67 -9.75 18.65
CA ALA A 178 27.02 -8.72 17.86
C ALA A 178 25.52 -8.65 18.25
N THR A 179 25.05 -7.47 18.62
CA THR A 179 23.66 -7.22 19.03
C THR A 179 22.95 -6.26 18.09
N TRP A 180 23.71 -5.47 17.31
CA TRP A 180 23.22 -4.47 16.38
C TRP A 180 23.90 -4.59 15.03
N PHE A 181 23.25 -4.08 13.99
CA PHE A 181 23.90 -3.80 12.73
C PHE A 181 23.43 -2.45 12.15
N LEU A 182 24.34 -1.77 11.50
CA LEU A 182 24.06 -0.62 10.66
C LEU A 182 23.70 -1.11 9.25
N ALA A 183 22.61 -0.62 8.71
CA ALA A 183 22.28 -0.75 7.28
C ALA A 183 22.45 0.60 6.59
N GLU A 184 23.18 0.65 5.47
CA GLU A 184 23.49 1.89 4.75
C GLU A 184 23.14 1.76 3.26
N GLY A 185 22.44 2.77 2.72
CA GLY A 185 22.05 2.86 1.31
C GLY A 185 23.04 3.64 0.46
N SER A 186 22.94 3.47 -0.86
CA SER A 186 23.76 4.17 -1.87
C SER A 186 23.11 5.44 -2.41
N ASP A 187 22.10 5.97 -1.76
CA ASP A 187 21.49 7.26 -2.13
C ASP A 187 22.35 8.44 -1.66
N ALA A 188 22.14 9.62 -2.25
CA ALA A 188 22.86 10.83 -1.88
C ALA A 188 22.57 11.31 -0.44
N ALA A 189 21.52 10.81 0.20
CA ALA A 189 21.24 11.04 1.62
C ALA A 189 22.08 10.14 2.52
N VAL A 190 22.70 9.08 1.98
CA VAL A 190 23.41 8.03 2.73
C VAL A 190 22.52 7.53 3.87
N MET A 191 21.31 7.10 3.51
CA MET A 191 20.33 6.62 4.49
C MET A 191 20.92 5.51 5.33
N THR A 192 20.98 5.71 6.64
CA THR A 192 21.52 4.74 7.61
C THR A 192 20.49 4.42 8.67
N ARG A 193 20.41 3.15 9.08
CA ARG A 193 19.58 2.74 10.21
C ARG A 193 20.29 1.72 11.08
N SER A 194 20.17 1.89 12.40
CA SER A 194 20.64 0.95 13.40
C SER A 194 19.55 -0.06 13.72
N ILE A 195 19.85 -1.34 13.55
CA ILE A 195 18.88 -2.42 13.60
C ILE A 195 19.39 -3.53 14.54
N PRO A 196 18.56 -4.05 15.48
CA PRO A 196 18.92 -5.20 16.29
C PRO A 196 19.21 -6.44 15.42
N VAL A 197 20.31 -7.13 15.72
CA VAL A 197 20.73 -8.36 15.00
C VAL A 197 19.64 -9.44 15.02
N SER A 198 18.84 -9.48 16.10
CA SER A 198 17.71 -10.43 16.21
C SER A 198 16.74 -10.34 15.02
N LYS A 199 16.45 -9.14 14.51
CA LYS A 199 15.61 -8.95 13.33
C LYS A 199 16.25 -9.56 12.07
N GLY A 200 17.58 -9.44 11.96
CA GLY A 200 18.34 -10.04 10.85
C GLY A 200 18.27 -11.58 10.85
N TRP A 201 18.26 -12.18 12.03
CA TRP A 201 18.11 -13.63 12.16
C TRP A 201 16.68 -14.14 11.96
N GLN A 202 15.66 -13.33 12.25
CA GLN A 202 14.25 -13.77 12.21
C GLN A 202 13.69 -13.81 10.78
N ASP A 203 13.50 -12.65 10.18
CA ASP A 203 12.68 -12.53 8.97
C ASP A 203 13.16 -11.46 7.98
N ALA A 204 14.33 -10.85 8.23
CA ALA A 204 14.94 -9.90 7.32
C ALA A 204 15.47 -10.57 6.06
N MET A 205 15.39 -9.87 4.93
CA MET A 205 15.97 -10.34 3.67
C MET A 205 16.66 -9.23 2.89
N ILE A 206 17.59 -9.60 2.03
CA ILE A 206 18.10 -8.76 0.95
C ILE A 206 17.27 -9.09 -0.29
N ALA A 207 16.28 -8.24 -0.56
CA ALA A 207 15.37 -8.42 -1.69
C ALA A 207 15.97 -7.83 -2.97
N TYR A 208 15.85 -8.55 -4.09
CA TYR A 208 16.28 -8.14 -5.43
C TYR A 208 15.17 -8.24 -6.49
N ALA A 209 14.00 -8.76 -6.12
CA ALA A 209 12.83 -8.80 -7.00
C ALA A 209 11.55 -8.39 -6.25
N GLN A 210 10.58 -7.89 -6.99
CA GLN A 210 9.30 -7.39 -6.51
C GLN A 210 8.21 -7.75 -7.51
N ASN A 211 7.15 -8.43 -7.07
CA ASN A 211 6.00 -8.82 -7.90
C ASN A 211 6.41 -9.56 -9.19
N GLY A 212 7.37 -10.49 -9.11
CA GLY A 212 7.83 -11.29 -10.23
C GLY A 212 8.75 -10.58 -11.23
N GLU A 213 9.17 -9.34 -10.97
CA GLU A 213 10.12 -8.58 -11.78
C GLU A 213 11.30 -8.07 -10.94
N ALA A 214 12.35 -7.51 -11.58
CA ALA A 214 13.39 -6.81 -10.86
C ALA A 214 12.79 -5.61 -10.09
N ILE A 215 13.35 -5.31 -8.91
CA ILE A 215 12.90 -4.15 -8.13
C ILE A 215 13.00 -2.89 -9.00
N ARG A 216 11.99 -2.05 -8.98
CA ARG A 216 12.04 -0.74 -9.65
C ARG A 216 13.11 0.15 -9.00
N PRO A 217 13.80 1.03 -9.77
CA PRO A 217 14.84 1.93 -9.21
C PRO A 217 14.33 2.69 -7.97
N GLN A 218 13.11 3.21 -8.01
CA GLN A 218 12.47 3.95 -6.91
C GLN A 218 12.26 3.10 -5.65
N GLN A 219 12.20 1.78 -5.82
CA GLN A 219 12.02 0.81 -4.74
C GLN A 219 13.32 0.17 -4.27
N GLY A 220 14.49 0.57 -4.84
CA GLY A 220 15.79 0.15 -4.33
C GLY A 220 16.57 -0.81 -5.24
N TYR A 221 16.37 -0.77 -6.58
CA TYR A 221 17.19 -1.54 -7.52
C TYR A 221 18.68 -1.25 -7.35
N PRO A 222 19.61 -2.26 -7.39
CA PRO A 222 19.33 -3.66 -7.69
C PRO A 222 18.95 -4.52 -6.47
N ALA A 223 19.20 -4.05 -5.24
CA ALA A 223 18.82 -4.77 -4.02
C ALA A 223 18.53 -3.81 -2.87
N ARG A 224 17.66 -4.24 -1.97
CA ARG A 224 17.28 -3.51 -0.77
C ARG A 224 17.25 -4.41 0.45
N LEU A 225 17.44 -3.82 1.63
CA LEU A 225 17.05 -4.47 2.87
C LEU A 225 15.51 -4.45 3.00
N PHE A 226 14.93 -5.57 3.38
CA PHE A 226 13.50 -5.72 3.64
C PHE A 226 13.28 -6.33 5.02
N LEU A 227 12.57 -5.59 5.87
CA LEU A 227 12.26 -5.93 7.26
C LEU A 227 10.75 -5.96 7.43
N PRO A 228 10.09 -7.12 7.25
CA PRO A 228 8.63 -7.23 7.31
C PRO A 228 8.04 -6.65 8.59
N GLY A 229 7.01 -5.81 8.45
CA GLY A 229 6.26 -5.21 9.55
C GLY A 229 6.92 -4.00 10.22
N TRP A 230 8.18 -3.70 9.87
CA TRP A 230 8.88 -2.54 10.43
C TRP A 230 8.71 -1.29 9.54
N GLU A 231 8.89 -0.13 10.15
CA GLU A 231 8.75 1.17 9.49
C GLU A 231 9.59 1.29 8.21
N GLY A 232 9.05 1.98 7.20
CA GLY A 232 9.61 2.01 5.85
C GLY A 232 11.05 2.51 5.76
N ASN A 233 11.49 3.40 6.66
CA ASN A 233 12.85 3.93 6.67
C ASN A 233 13.89 2.89 7.11
N THR A 234 13.52 1.87 7.90
CA THR A 234 14.43 0.75 8.25
C THR A 234 14.62 -0.22 7.08
N ASN A 235 13.71 -0.22 6.13
CA ASN A 235 13.78 -1.00 4.90
C ASN A 235 14.69 -0.29 3.88
N VAL A 236 15.99 -0.19 4.18
CA VAL A 236 16.96 0.62 3.44
C VAL A 236 17.07 0.18 1.99
N LYS A 237 16.78 1.11 1.07
CA LYS A 237 16.88 0.94 -0.38
C LYS A 237 18.34 1.06 -0.84
N TRP A 238 18.66 0.43 -1.98
CA TRP A 238 20.01 0.52 -2.58
C TRP A 238 21.08 0.14 -1.57
N ILE A 239 20.84 -0.95 -0.80
CA ILE A 239 21.70 -1.38 0.30
C ILE A 239 23.13 -1.64 -0.19
N ARG A 240 24.14 -1.02 0.41
CA ARG A 240 25.53 -1.18 0.04
C ARG A 240 26.44 -1.67 1.15
N ARG A 241 26.03 -1.47 2.41
CA ARG A 241 26.83 -1.83 3.57
C ARG A 241 26.00 -2.28 4.74
N ILE A 242 26.44 -3.33 5.41
CA ILE A 242 25.94 -3.81 6.69
C ILE A 242 27.14 -3.95 7.62
N GLU A 243 27.14 -3.25 8.75
CA GLU A 243 28.21 -3.29 9.74
C GLU A 243 27.67 -3.83 11.07
N LEU A 244 28.24 -4.93 11.56
CA LEU A 244 27.86 -5.61 12.80
C LEU A 244 28.58 -5.01 14.00
N SER A 245 27.87 -4.79 15.14
CA SER A 245 28.40 -4.20 16.37
C SER A 245 27.73 -4.79 17.60
N ASP A 246 28.35 -4.65 18.76
CA ASP A 246 27.75 -4.95 20.06
C ASP A 246 26.99 -3.76 20.67
N GLN A 247 27.00 -2.59 20.00
CA GLN A 247 26.29 -1.37 20.40
C GLN A 247 25.44 -0.82 19.25
N PRO A 248 24.36 -0.08 19.54
CA PRO A 248 23.62 0.62 18.51
C PRO A 248 24.46 1.76 17.90
N PHE A 249 24.24 1.99 16.61
CA PHE A 249 24.83 3.13 15.90
C PHE A 249 23.94 4.35 16.07
N MET A 250 24.47 5.41 16.67
CA MET A 250 23.74 6.66 16.89
C MET A 250 23.84 7.56 15.64
N THR A 251 23.19 7.13 14.57
CA THR A 251 23.17 7.87 13.31
C THR A 251 22.30 9.12 13.40
N ARG A 252 22.32 9.97 12.36
CA ARG A 252 21.42 11.12 12.24
C ARG A 252 19.94 10.67 12.29
N GLU A 253 19.64 9.55 11.68
CA GLU A 253 18.28 9.00 11.61
C GLU A 253 17.79 8.57 13.00
N GLU A 254 18.66 8.04 13.85
CA GLU A 254 18.31 7.59 15.20
C GLU A 254 18.27 8.72 16.24
N THR A 255 18.95 9.82 15.96
CA THR A 255 19.11 10.91 16.94
C THR A 255 18.24 12.13 16.65
N SER A 256 17.99 12.46 15.38
CA SER A 256 17.33 13.71 15.01
C SER A 256 16.19 13.58 13.99
N LYS A 257 15.88 12.36 13.48
CA LYS A 257 14.85 12.17 12.46
C LYS A 257 13.73 11.25 12.91
N TYR A 258 14.03 10.00 13.23
CA TYR A 258 13.02 8.99 13.56
C TYR A 258 12.92 8.75 15.05
N THR A 259 12.85 9.85 15.80
CA THR A 259 12.56 9.86 17.23
C THR A 259 11.13 10.31 17.45
N GLU A 260 10.52 9.85 18.52
CA GLU A 260 9.15 10.19 18.88
C GLU A 260 9.13 10.94 20.22
N THR A 261 8.51 12.10 20.22
CA THR A 261 8.16 12.77 21.47
C THR A 261 6.99 12.03 22.12
N ILE A 262 7.14 11.68 23.36
CA ILE A 262 6.10 11.05 24.17
C ILE A 262 5.79 11.91 25.41
N ARG A 263 4.70 11.56 26.08
CA ARG A 263 4.19 12.31 27.25
C ARG A 263 5.29 12.68 28.25
N GLY A 264 5.32 13.95 28.67
CA GLY A 264 6.31 14.49 29.59
C GLY A 264 7.61 14.94 28.92
N GLY A 265 7.60 15.19 27.61
CA GLY A 265 8.76 15.69 26.84
C GLY A 265 9.90 14.67 26.69
N LYS A 266 9.64 13.39 26.98
CA LYS A 266 10.63 12.33 26.77
C LYS A 266 10.71 11.99 25.29
N ILE A 267 11.89 11.58 24.84
CA ILE A 267 12.16 11.12 23.49
C ILE A 267 12.31 9.61 23.48
N ARG A 268 11.55 8.93 22.61
CA ARG A 268 11.66 7.50 22.33
C ARG A 268 12.45 7.30 21.05
N GLN A 269 13.45 6.44 21.10
CA GLN A 269 14.25 5.98 19.96
C GLN A 269 13.89 4.53 19.64
N PHE A 270 14.29 4.06 18.47
CA PHE A 270 14.16 2.66 18.05
C PHE A 270 12.72 2.13 18.09
N SER A 271 11.78 2.95 17.59
CA SER A 271 10.41 2.52 17.35
C SER A 271 10.33 1.89 15.97
N PHE A 272 10.21 0.58 15.89
CA PHE A 272 10.34 -0.15 14.63
C PHE A 272 9.01 -0.67 14.10
N ASP A 273 8.22 -1.34 14.95
CA ASP A 273 6.98 -2.00 14.53
C ASP A 273 5.91 -1.00 14.13
N MET A 274 5.27 -1.26 12.98
CA MET A 274 4.09 -0.51 12.57
C MET A 274 2.86 -1.07 13.28
N ASP A 275 2.19 -0.24 14.06
CA ASP A 275 0.99 -0.61 14.79
C ASP A 275 -0.20 -0.90 13.87
N ALA A 276 -1.17 -1.70 14.36
CA ALA A 276 -2.34 -2.06 13.58
C ALA A 276 -3.12 -0.81 13.12
N ARG A 277 -3.54 -0.83 11.85
CA ARG A 277 -4.31 0.23 11.19
C ARG A 277 -5.33 -0.35 10.24
N SER A 278 -6.42 0.36 10.04
CA SER A 278 -7.38 0.15 8.97
C SER A 278 -7.81 1.48 8.37
N ILE A 279 -8.25 1.44 7.11
CA ILE A 279 -8.91 2.55 6.44
C ILE A 279 -9.98 2.01 5.50
N ILE A 280 -11.15 2.65 5.50
CA ILE A 280 -12.19 2.41 4.50
C ILE A 280 -11.75 3.07 3.19
N THR A 281 -11.73 2.30 2.10
CA THR A 281 -11.39 2.77 0.75
C THR A 281 -12.62 2.97 -0.13
N TYR A 282 -13.77 2.39 0.28
CA TYR A 282 -15.08 2.57 -0.35
C TYR A 282 -16.20 2.40 0.68
N PRO A 283 -17.20 3.29 0.76
CA PRO A 283 -17.19 4.60 0.10
C PRO A 283 -16.21 5.56 0.76
N SER A 284 -15.62 6.44 -0.04
CA SER A 284 -14.66 7.46 0.39
C SER A 284 -14.80 8.71 -0.50
N TYR A 285 -14.24 9.84 -0.11
CA TYR A 285 -14.21 11.03 -0.96
C TYR A 285 -13.42 10.75 -2.27
N PRO A 286 -13.88 11.20 -3.45
CA PRO A 286 -15.02 12.10 -3.72
C PRO A 286 -16.33 11.38 -4.14
N GLN A 287 -16.54 10.17 -3.72
CA GLN A 287 -17.69 9.38 -4.14
C GLN A 287 -19.01 9.93 -3.60
N GLN A 288 -20.09 9.59 -4.29
CA GLN A 288 -21.45 9.80 -3.87
C GLN A 288 -22.16 8.44 -3.85
N VAL A 289 -22.86 8.15 -2.77
CA VAL A 289 -23.58 6.89 -2.59
C VAL A 289 -25.09 7.09 -2.67
N MET A 290 -25.80 6.06 -3.11
CA MET A 290 -27.25 6.04 -3.17
C MET A 290 -27.83 5.24 -1.99
N ARG A 291 -29.06 5.57 -1.60
CA ARG A 291 -29.82 4.78 -0.60
C ARG A 291 -29.92 3.33 -1.04
N GLY A 292 -29.81 2.43 -0.10
CA GLY A 292 -29.91 0.99 -0.33
C GLY A 292 -28.71 0.23 0.21
N TRP A 293 -28.43 -0.92 -0.39
CA TRP A 293 -27.31 -1.74 0.01
C TRP A 293 -25.99 -1.21 -0.54
N ILE A 294 -25.01 -1.04 0.34
CA ILE A 294 -23.66 -0.57 0.05
C ILE A 294 -22.69 -1.59 0.65
N GLU A 295 -21.76 -2.08 -0.15
CA GLU A 295 -20.63 -2.82 0.38
C GLU A 295 -19.54 -1.84 0.81
N ILE A 296 -19.32 -1.67 2.11
CA ILE A 296 -18.19 -0.93 2.64
C ILE A 296 -16.95 -1.82 2.51
N ARG A 297 -15.88 -1.28 1.91
CA ARG A 297 -14.60 -1.99 1.70
C ARG A 297 -13.45 -1.19 2.24
N GLY A 298 -12.38 -1.89 2.64
CA GLY A 298 -11.17 -1.26 3.09
C GLY A 298 -10.01 -2.22 3.24
N ILE A 299 -8.91 -1.70 3.71
CA ILE A 299 -7.69 -2.45 3.99
C ILE A 299 -7.28 -2.25 5.45
N ALA A 300 -6.70 -3.31 6.03
CA ALA A 300 -6.14 -3.30 7.37
C ALA A 300 -4.78 -3.99 7.37
N TRP A 301 -3.87 -3.59 8.26
CA TRP A 301 -2.54 -4.17 8.41
C TRP A 301 -1.98 -3.98 9.80
N SER A 302 -1.00 -4.81 10.17
CA SER A 302 -0.19 -4.66 11.37
C SER A 302 1.24 -5.15 11.12
N GLY A 303 2.22 -4.44 11.63
CA GLY A 303 3.62 -4.87 11.62
C GLY A 303 3.95 -5.90 12.68
N ARG A 304 3.03 -6.11 13.65
CA ARG A 304 3.21 -7.03 14.78
C ARG A 304 2.80 -8.47 14.44
N GLY A 305 1.87 -8.65 13.49
CA GLY A 305 1.33 -9.96 13.15
C GLY A 305 0.22 -9.88 12.10
N LYS A 306 -0.70 -10.84 12.15
CA LYS A 306 -1.88 -10.90 11.27
C LYS A 306 -3.00 -10.02 11.80
N ILE A 307 -3.82 -9.51 10.90
CA ILE A 307 -5.11 -8.96 11.28
C ILE A 307 -6.02 -10.10 11.74
N SER A 308 -6.44 -10.07 12.99
CA SER A 308 -7.36 -11.07 13.55
C SER A 308 -8.83 -10.72 13.27
N ARG A 309 -9.18 -9.43 13.27
CA ARG A 309 -10.48 -8.92 12.88
C ARG A 309 -10.43 -7.44 12.53
N VAL A 310 -11.41 -7.00 11.77
CA VAL A 310 -11.73 -5.59 11.58
C VAL A 310 -13.14 -5.36 12.08
N GLU A 311 -13.32 -4.33 12.89
CA GLU A 311 -14.60 -3.89 13.38
C GLU A 311 -15.01 -2.60 12.65
N LEU A 312 -16.26 -2.52 12.24
CA LEU A 312 -16.82 -1.42 11.48
C LEU A 312 -18.00 -0.81 12.25
N SER A 313 -18.05 0.52 12.28
CA SER A 313 -19.18 1.27 12.80
C SER A 313 -19.81 2.10 11.68
N THR A 314 -21.13 2.16 11.66
CA THR A 314 -21.92 3.00 10.75
C THR A 314 -22.72 4.08 11.47
N ASP A 315 -22.40 4.32 12.74
CA ASP A 315 -23.13 5.22 13.64
C ASP A 315 -22.20 6.04 14.56
N ALA A 316 -21.08 6.50 14.02
CA ALA A 316 -20.10 7.33 14.72
C ALA A 316 -19.44 6.62 15.93
N GLY A 317 -19.20 5.32 15.83
CA GLY A 317 -18.50 4.53 16.85
C GLY A 317 -19.37 4.08 18.03
N ARG A 318 -20.69 4.25 17.99
CA ARG A 318 -21.60 3.80 19.05
C ARG A 318 -21.74 2.29 19.10
N HIS A 319 -21.85 1.66 17.93
CA HIS A 319 -21.89 0.21 17.80
C HIS A 319 -20.83 -0.25 16.80
N TRP A 320 -20.25 -1.42 17.06
CA TRP A 320 -19.21 -2.01 16.25
C TRP A 320 -19.62 -3.41 15.81
N HIS A 321 -19.44 -3.70 14.54
CA HIS A 321 -19.77 -4.97 13.89
C HIS A 321 -18.50 -5.55 13.25
N THR A 322 -18.33 -6.86 13.36
CA THR A 322 -17.19 -7.54 12.70
C THR A 322 -17.40 -7.55 11.19
N ALA A 323 -16.42 -7.03 10.47
CA ALA A 323 -16.35 -7.10 9.01
C ALA A 323 -15.81 -8.47 8.56
N THR A 324 -16.18 -8.89 7.35
CA THR A 324 -15.62 -10.10 6.73
C THR A 324 -14.23 -9.79 6.22
N LEU A 325 -13.23 -10.55 6.65
CA LEU A 325 -11.89 -10.51 6.07
C LEU A 325 -11.85 -11.33 4.78
N GLN A 326 -11.11 -10.84 3.80
CA GLN A 326 -10.87 -11.55 2.54
C GLN A 326 -9.58 -12.35 2.64
N GLU A 327 -9.64 -13.64 2.38
CA GLU A 327 -8.46 -14.48 2.29
C GLU A 327 -7.60 -14.16 1.04
N PRO A 328 -6.27 -14.35 1.12
CA PRO A 328 -5.52 -14.84 2.28
C PRO A 328 -5.24 -13.75 3.32
N VAL A 329 -5.36 -14.08 4.61
CA VAL A 329 -4.92 -13.24 5.73
C VAL A 329 -3.49 -13.63 6.11
N LEU A 330 -2.53 -12.79 5.74
CA LEU A 330 -1.09 -13.06 5.88
C LEU A 330 -0.46 -12.27 7.02
N ASP A 331 0.63 -12.80 7.58
CA ASP A 331 1.43 -12.13 8.59
C ASP A 331 2.13 -10.88 8.04
N LYS A 332 2.01 -9.75 8.74
CA LYS A 332 2.62 -8.46 8.37
C LYS A 332 2.25 -8.00 6.96
N ALA A 333 0.98 -8.16 6.61
CA ALA A 333 0.46 -7.94 5.27
C ALA A 333 -0.85 -7.14 5.30
N HIS A 334 -1.16 -6.50 4.16
CA HIS A 334 -2.48 -5.90 3.96
C HIS A 334 -3.54 -7.01 3.90
N THR A 335 -4.63 -6.81 4.60
CA THR A 335 -5.82 -7.65 4.60
C THR A 335 -7.01 -6.82 4.15
N TYR A 336 -7.72 -7.27 3.12
CA TYR A 336 -8.95 -6.62 2.71
C TYR A 336 -10.08 -7.03 3.63
N PHE A 337 -10.97 -6.07 3.91
CA PHE A 337 -12.23 -6.33 4.61
C PHE A 337 -13.39 -5.75 3.84
N ARG A 338 -14.57 -6.32 4.08
CA ARG A 338 -15.83 -5.88 3.51
C ARG A 338 -16.96 -6.06 4.51
N TYR A 339 -17.96 -5.17 4.40
CA TYR A 339 -19.14 -5.20 5.23
C TYR A 339 -20.35 -4.72 4.44
N LEU A 340 -21.40 -5.54 4.34
CA LEU A 340 -22.62 -5.17 3.66
C LEU A 340 -23.50 -4.34 4.61
N TRP A 341 -23.80 -3.13 4.21
CA TRP A 341 -24.57 -2.16 4.99
C TRP A 341 -25.74 -1.62 4.18
N ARG A 342 -26.91 -1.50 4.84
CA ARG A 342 -28.08 -0.85 4.25
C ARG A 342 -28.17 0.59 4.76
N TRP A 343 -27.85 1.54 3.89
CA TRP A 343 -27.99 2.95 4.18
C TRP A 343 -29.38 3.46 3.81
N ASP A 344 -30.04 4.16 4.74
CA ASP A 344 -31.41 4.67 4.59
C ASP A 344 -31.48 6.15 4.19
N GLY A 345 -30.33 6.81 3.98
CA GLY A 345 -30.22 8.22 3.60
C GLY A 345 -30.05 9.17 4.78
N GLN A 346 -29.77 8.67 5.97
CA GLN A 346 -29.48 9.53 7.12
C GLN A 346 -28.04 10.03 7.08
N HIS A 347 -27.82 11.23 7.66
CA HIS A 347 -26.47 11.70 7.95
C HIS A 347 -25.82 10.76 8.97
N THR A 348 -24.64 10.25 8.65
CA THR A 348 -23.92 9.34 9.54
C THR A 348 -22.41 9.39 9.34
N GLU A 349 -21.67 8.78 10.28
CA GLU A 349 -20.25 8.56 10.18
C GLU A 349 -19.97 7.06 10.13
N ILE A 350 -19.16 6.66 9.16
CA ILE A 350 -18.63 5.28 9.05
C ILE A 350 -17.16 5.27 9.39
N MET A 351 -16.73 4.25 10.12
CA MET A 351 -15.33 4.09 10.51
C MET A 351 -14.96 2.62 10.69
N SER A 352 -13.68 2.32 10.57
CA SER A 352 -13.15 0.98 10.84
C SER A 352 -12.02 1.03 11.85
N ARG A 353 -11.84 -0.06 12.60
CA ARG A 353 -10.67 -0.28 13.45
C ARG A 353 -10.16 -1.70 13.30
N ALA A 354 -8.84 -1.82 13.20
CA ALA A 354 -8.17 -3.11 13.11
C ALA A 354 -7.82 -3.65 14.49
N VAL A 355 -7.84 -4.97 14.60
CA VAL A 355 -7.28 -5.73 15.73
C VAL A 355 -6.36 -6.79 15.16
N ASP A 356 -5.14 -6.89 15.66
CA ASP A 356 -4.19 -7.92 15.26
C ASP A 356 -4.21 -9.13 16.20
N ASP A 357 -3.46 -10.16 15.88
CA ASP A 357 -3.37 -11.41 16.64
C ASP A 357 -2.54 -11.29 17.92
N THR A 358 -1.86 -10.15 18.15
CA THR A 358 -1.26 -9.82 19.45
C THR A 358 -2.27 -9.21 20.42
N GLY A 359 -3.49 -8.93 19.96
CA GLY A 359 -4.53 -8.27 20.74
C GLY A 359 -4.48 -6.74 20.69
N TYR A 360 -3.56 -6.14 19.92
CA TYR A 360 -3.52 -4.69 19.78
C TYR A 360 -4.73 -4.20 18.99
N ILE A 361 -5.42 -3.19 19.55
CA ILE A 361 -6.60 -2.56 18.94
C ILE A 361 -6.20 -1.17 18.45
N GLN A 362 -6.51 -0.85 17.20
CA GLN A 362 -6.29 0.48 16.63
C GLN A 362 -7.00 1.56 17.49
N PRO A 363 -6.26 2.56 18.02
CA PRO A 363 -6.83 3.55 18.93
C PRO A 363 -7.60 4.64 18.20
N THR A 364 -8.52 5.30 18.91
CA THR A 364 -9.02 6.61 18.51
C THR A 364 -7.93 7.67 18.70
N LEU A 365 -8.05 8.85 18.07
CA LEU A 365 -7.11 9.96 18.31
C LEU A 365 -7.08 10.35 19.79
N GLN A 366 -8.22 10.35 20.48
CA GLN A 366 -8.29 10.65 21.90
C GLN A 366 -7.46 9.66 22.74
N GLN A 367 -7.58 8.37 22.46
CA GLN A 367 -6.79 7.33 23.15
C GLN A 367 -5.30 7.47 22.84
N LEU A 368 -4.95 7.74 21.60
CA LEU A 368 -3.56 7.96 21.17
C LEU A 368 -2.94 9.17 21.88
N THR A 369 -3.67 10.29 21.94
CA THR A 369 -3.26 11.52 22.63
C THR A 369 -3.14 11.28 24.15
N ALA A 370 -4.06 10.54 24.75
CA ALA A 370 -3.97 10.19 26.18
C ALA A 370 -2.72 9.36 26.50
N ALA A 371 -2.32 8.46 25.58
CA ALA A 371 -1.15 7.60 25.74
C ALA A 371 0.18 8.33 25.47
N ARG A 372 0.25 9.14 24.40
CA ARG A 372 1.49 9.72 23.89
C ARG A 372 1.69 11.20 24.24
N GLY A 373 0.63 11.92 24.61
CA GLY A 373 0.64 13.37 24.84
C GLY A 373 0.13 14.17 23.64
N THR A 374 -0.13 15.46 23.85
CA THR A 374 -0.62 16.38 22.80
C THR A 374 0.48 16.83 21.85
N ASP A 375 1.72 16.79 22.29
CA ASP A 375 2.94 17.15 21.56
C ASP A 375 3.62 15.97 20.86
N MET A 376 2.90 14.86 20.69
CA MET A 376 3.40 13.69 19.97
C MET A 376 3.83 14.06 18.56
N GLY A 377 4.98 13.55 18.14
CA GLY A 377 5.52 13.77 16.78
C GLY A 377 4.64 13.15 15.68
N GLY A 378 4.99 13.45 14.43
CA GLY A 378 4.23 13.00 13.24
C GLY A 378 4.46 11.56 12.81
N TYR A 379 5.10 10.71 13.64
CA TYR A 379 5.42 9.33 13.31
C TYR A 379 4.52 8.33 14.06
N HIS A 380 4.31 7.17 13.46
CA HIS A 380 3.51 6.07 14.02
C HIS A 380 2.10 6.49 14.47
N LEU A 381 1.51 7.47 13.76
CA LEU A 381 0.14 7.90 14.03
C LEU A 381 -0.82 6.97 13.30
N ASN A 382 -1.61 6.22 14.05
CA ASN A 382 -2.55 5.23 13.54
C ASN A 382 -3.99 5.39 14.08
N PRO A 383 -4.52 6.62 14.23
CA PRO A 383 -5.87 6.78 14.78
C PRO A 383 -6.92 6.17 13.85
N VAL A 384 -8.05 5.75 14.43
CA VAL A 384 -9.27 5.44 13.69
C VAL A 384 -9.67 6.66 12.89
N THR A 385 -9.97 6.47 11.61
CA THR A 385 -10.44 7.53 10.70
C THR A 385 -11.91 7.32 10.34
N ALA A 386 -12.63 8.41 10.05
CA ALA A 386 -14.05 8.37 9.75
C ALA A 386 -14.39 9.06 8.42
N TRP A 387 -15.41 8.55 7.75
CA TRP A 387 -16.07 9.19 6.62
C TRP A 387 -17.46 9.63 7.03
N ILE A 388 -17.79 10.89 6.70
CA ILE A 388 -19.11 11.46 6.88
C ILE A 388 -19.92 11.17 5.61
N ILE A 389 -21.07 10.55 5.74
CA ILE A 389 -22.03 10.38 4.65
C ILE A 389 -23.17 11.37 4.89
N GLN A 390 -23.32 12.33 3.98
CA GLN A 390 -24.37 13.34 4.03
C GLN A 390 -25.69 12.77 3.50
N ARG A 391 -26.81 13.44 3.77
CA ARG A 391 -28.15 12.97 3.37
C ARG A 391 -28.35 12.87 1.86
N ASP A 392 -27.57 13.62 1.08
CA ASP A 392 -27.56 13.57 -0.38
C ASP A 392 -26.62 12.48 -0.94
N GLY A 393 -25.95 11.72 -0.07
CA GLY A 393 -25.01 10.67 -0.41
C GLY A 393 -23.58 11.13 -0.62
N THR A 394 -23.27 12.41 -0.48
CA THR A 394 -21.89 12.92 -0.56
C THR A 394 -21.05 12.35 0.57
N VAL A 395 -19.86 11.84 0.22
CA VAL A 395 -18.92 11.27 1.18
C VAL A 395 -17.77 12.25 1.42
N LEU A 396 -17.55 12.62 2.66
CA LEU A 396 -16.48 13.52 3.09
C LEU A 396 -15.59 12.86 4.13
N PHE A 397 -14.31 13.18 4.15
CA PHE A 397 -13.41 12.79 5.24
C PHE A 397 -13.75 13.61 6.49
N LYS A 398 -13.69 12.98 7.66
CA LYS A 398 -13.77 13.69 8.94
C LYS A 398 -12.36 14.04 9.42
N PRO A 399 -11.92 15.32 9.30
CA PRO A 399 -10.60 15.69 9.73
C PRO A 399 -10.43 15.56 11.25
N GLU A 400 -9.34 14.96 11.67
CA GLU A 400 -8.94 14.90 13.07
C GLU A 400 -8.11 16.14 13.42
N LYS A 401 -8.35 16.71 14.59
CA LYS A 401 -7.59 17.86 15.11
C LYS A 401 -6.63 17.38 16.20
N PHE A 402 -5.35 17.44 15.92
CA PHE A 402 -4.32 17.36 16.95
C PHE A 402 -4.33 18.71 17.71
N ARG A 403 -4.71 18.67 18.97
CA ARG A 403 -4.76 19.84 19.87
C ARG A 403 -3.46 20.01 20.62
#